data_f3950c497fa426521ab53894f1e084b7
#
_entry.id   f3950c497fa426521ab53894f1e084b7
#
_cell.length_a   1.000
_cell.length_b   1.000
_cell.length_c   1.000
_cell.angle_alpha   90.00
_cell.angle_beta   90.00
_cell.angle_gamma   90.00
#
_symmetry.space_group_name_H-M   'P 1'
#
loop_
_entity.id
_entity.type
_entity.pdbx_description
1 polymer ?
#
loop_
_entity_poly.entity_id
_entity_poly.type
_entity_poly.pdbx_seq_one_letter_code
_entity_poly.pdbx_strand_id
1 'polypeptide(L)'
;GDHGAPGFPGGKCNLYDFGVQVPLAIWWPGQPGGRVVDDFVNLMDLAPTFLELGGVSAPKVMTGKSLVPVLKSEAQGLVDKKRSWVITGRERHVAKVRDGQLPYPQRALRTAEYLYIINFTPDRWPMGNPYNITKDSAPEYRLLENNTFITYGDLDASPTKAWIVERRNDEKWKWYYDYAFAKRPREELYVLADDPDQVNNVAGDKKFAAVKESLNRQLMGRLKKARDPRVLGDGSTFDKPPYVINQAKRRK
;
A
#
# COMPACT_ATOMS: atom_id res chain seq x y z
N GLY A 1 5.04 -5.49 12.96
CA GLY A 1 4.49 -6.05 11.71
C GLY A 1 5.18 -5.44 10.50
N ASP A 2 4.94 -6.03 9.34
CA ASP A 2 5.52 -5.62 8.05
C ASP A 2 4.43 -5.27 7.01
N HIS A 3 3.18 -5.59 7.31
CA HIS A 3 2.01 -5.22 6.50
C HIS A 3 0.73 -5.23 7.35
N GLY A 4 -0.35 -4.66 6.81
CA GLY A 4 -1.67 -4.66 7.44
C GLY A 4 -2.36 -6.03 7.42
N ALA A 5 -3.58 -6.09 7.93
CA ALA A 5 -4.33 -7.34 8.09
C ALA A 5 -4.55 -8.08 6.77
N PRO A 6 -4.16 -9.39 6.68
CA PRO A 6 -4.47 -10.21 5.51
C PRO A 6 -5.94 -10.63 5.50
N GLY A 7 -6.49 -10.90 4.31
CA GLY A 7 -7.85 -11.45 4.16
C GLY A 7 -8.99 -10.46 4.39
N PHE A 8 -8.69 -9.15 4.54
CA PHE A 8 -9.67 -8.09 4.72
C PHE A 8 -9.61 -7.05 3.59
N PRO A 9 -10.77 -6.49 3.15
CA PRO A 9 -10.79 -5.34 2.24
C PRO A 9 -10.00 -4.16 2.81
N GLY A 10 -9.28 -3.44 1.93
CA GLY A 10 -8.44 -2.32 2.35
C GLY A 10 -7.16 -2.68 3.13
N GLY A 11 -7.04 -3.94 3.57
CA GLY A 11 -5.89 -4.45 4.31
C GLY A 11 -4.68 -4.73 3.42
N LYS A 12 -3.92 -5.77 3.74
CA LYS A 12 -2.71 -6.21 3.01
C LYS A 12 -2.88 -6.09 1.49
N CYS A 13 -1.87 -5.60 0.78
CA CYS A 13 -1.86 -5.30 -0.66
C CYS A 13 -2.57 -4.01 -1.08
N ASN A 14 -3.14 -3.25 -0.19
CA ASN A 14 -3.68 -1.92 -0.46
C ASN A 14 -2.78 -0.84 0.15
N LEU A 15 -2.92 0.41 -0.31
CA LEU A 15 -2.13 1.55 0.18
C LEU A 15 -2.90 2.42 1.19
N TYR A 16 -4.06 1.96 1.66
CA TYR A 16 -4.79 2.56 2.78
C TYR A 16 -4.05 2.31 4.10
N ASP A 17 -4.30 3.12 5.11
CA ASP A 17 -3.65 2.96 6.43
C ASP A 17 -3.82 1.54 6.97
N PHE A 18 -5.00 0.95 6.83
CA PHE A 18 -5.26 -0.44 7.24
C PHE A 18 -4.37 -1.48 6.54
N GLY A 19 -3.87 -1.15 5.34
CA GLY A 19 -2.97 -2.02 4.55
C GLY A 19 -1.48 -1.78 4.81
N VAL A 20 -1.08 -0.56 5.18
CA VAL A 20 0.34 -0.16 5.24
C VAL A 20 0.79 0.40 6.58
N GLN A 21 -0.11 0.86 7.42
CA GLN A 21 0.26 1.34 8.75
C GLN A 21 0.45 0.16 9.70
N VAL A 22 1.65 0.03 10.24
CA VAL A 22 2.02 -1.03 11.16
C VAL A 22 2.60 -0.46 12.46
N PRO A 23 2.36 -1.08 13.61
CA PRO A 23 2.95 -0.64 14.86
C PRO A 23 4.48 -0.81 14.82
N LEU A 24 5.20 0.21 15.27
CA LEU A 24 6.63 0.19 15.46
C LEU A 24 6.95 0.64 16.88
N ALA A 25 7.54 -0.25 17.68
CA ALA A 25 8.08 0.07 18.99
C ALA A 25 9.58 -0.21 18.99
N ILE A 26 10.37 0.73 19.52
CA ILE A 26 11.82 0.60 19.60
C ILE A 26 12.22 0.82 21.06
N TRP A 27 12.96 -0.13 21.59
CA TRP A 27 13.62 -0.01 22.87
C TRP A 27 15.13 0.06 22.68
N TRP A 28 15.78 1.06 23.28
CA TRP A 28 17.22 1.24 23.24
C TRP A 28 17.74 1.63 24.63
N PRO A 29 18.56 0.75 25.26
CA PRO A 29 19.08 1.03 26.61
C PRO A 29 19.81 2.37 26.70
N GLY A 30 19.52 3.12 27.78
CA GLY A 30 20.16 4.41 28.03
C GLY A 30 19.62 5.57 27.20
N GLN A 31 18.57 5.35 26.40
CA GLN A 31 17.88 6.41 25.66
C GLN A 31 16.49 6.68 26.27
N PRO A 32 15.90 7.89 26.04
CA PRO A 32 14.56 8.21 26.50
C PRO A 32 13.52 7.19 26.02
N GLY A 33 12.69 6.71 26.93
CA GLY A 33 11.61 5.77 26.65
C GLY A 33 10.24 6.28 27.09
N GLY A 34 9.20 5.43 26.93
CA GLY A 34 7.84 5.70 27.41
C GLY A 34 7.11 6.86 26.68
N ARG A 35 7.52 7.21 25.46
CA ARG A 35 6.97 8.31 24.66
C ARG A 35 6.36 7.84 23.35
N VAL A 36 5.43 8.61 22.82
CA VAL A 36 4.82 8.40 21.50
C VAL A 36 5.37 9.45 20.54
N VAL A 37 5.77 9.00 19.36
CA VAL A 37 6.34 9.83 18.30
C VAL A 37 5.43 9.72 17.07
N ASP A 38 5.03 10.86 16.51
CA ASP A 38 4.09 10.97 15.39
C ASP A 38 4.80 11.22 14.04
N ASP A 39 6.14 11.20 14.04
CA ASP A 39 6.93 11.27 12.80
C ASP A 39 6.56 10.15 11.86
N PHE A 40 6.37 10.47 10.58
CA PHE A 40 6.24 9.44 9.58
C PHE A 40 7.52 8.64 9.43
N VAL A 41 7.44 7.35 9.71
CA VAL A 41 8.54 6.38 9.60
C VAL A 41 8.19 5.35 8.54
N ASN A 42 9.12 5.11 7.63
CA ASN A 42 9.03 3.99 6.70
C ASN A 42 9.97 2.87 7.17
N LEU A 43 9.60 1.60 6.97
CA LEU A 43 10.45 0.47 7.37
C LEU A 43 11.84 0.50 6.71
N MET A 44 11.98 1.17 5.55
CA MET A 44 13.28 1.43 4.92
C MET A 44 14.23 2.31 5.78
N ASP A 45 13.71 3.04 6.77
CA ASP A 45 14.49 3.88 7.69
C ASP A 45 15.26 3.05 8.72
N LEU A 46 14.87 1.78 8.94
CA LEU A 46 15.56 0.89 9.87
C LEU A 46 16.97 0.54 9.42
N ALA A 47 17.19 0.30 8.12
CA ALA A 47 18.51 -0.07 7.61
C ALA A 47 19.57 1.02 7.85
N PRO A 48 19.37 2.29 7.46
CA PRO A 48 20.33 3.35 7.78
C PRO A 48 20.45 3.61 9.29
N THR A 49 19.41 3.35 10.08
CA THR A 49 19.46 3.45 11.55
C THR A 49 20.45 2.42 12.13
N PHE A 50 20.35 1.16 11.70
CA PHE A 50 21.26 0.11 12.17
C PHE A 50 22.70 0.35 11.71
N LEU A 51 22.91 0.83 10.49
CA LEU A 51 24.24 1.18 10.02
C LEU A 51 24.87 2.31 10.87
N GLU A 52 24.11 3.37 11.15
CA GLU A 52 24.58 4.48 12.00
C GLU A 52 24.94 4.01 13.41
N LEU A 53 24.09 3.16 14.00
CA LEU A 53 24.35 2.56 15.32
C LEU A 53 25.61 1.67 15.33
N GLY A 54 25.87 1.00 14.22
CA GLY A 54 27.08 0.19 14.03
C GLY A 54 28.32 0.99 13.60
N GLY A 55 28.25 2.32 13.53
CA GLY A 55 29.37 3.18 13.09
C GLY A 55 29.69 3.09 11.61
N VAL A 56 28.74 2.59 10.79
CA VAL A 56 28.90 2.41 9.34
C VAL A 56 28.10 3.46 8.58
N SER A 57 28.72 4.11 7.61
CA SER A 57 28.03 5.07 6.74
C SER A 57 27.03 4.37 5.81
N ALA A 58 25.79 4.88 5.75
CA ALA A 58 24.80 4.35 4.82
C ALA A 58 25.22 4.59 3.35
N PRO A 59 25.11 3.58 2.46
CA PRO A 59 25.35 3.75 1.03
C PRO A 59 24.48 4.87 0.44
N LYS A 60 25.03 5.63 -0.51
CA LYS A 60 24.34 6.77 -1.17
C LYS A 60 23.03 6.39 -1.88
N VAL A 61 22.86 5.12 -2.24
CA VAL A 61 21.62 4.60 -2.87
C VAL A 61 20.48 4.39 -1.88
N MET A 62 20.74 4.39 -0.57
CA MET A 62 19.69 4.31 0.44
C MET A 62 18.94 5.63 0.51
N THR A 63 17.61 5.57 0.41
CA THR A 63 16.74 6.73 0.51
C THR A 63 16.06 6.86 1.87
N GLY A 64 16.10 5.79 2.68
CA GLY A 64 15.68 5.80 4.09
C GLY A 64 16.55 6.76 4.92
N LYS A 65 15.98 7.25 6.02
CA LYS A 65 16.62 8.21 6.92
C LYS A 65 16.76 7.59 8.30
N SER A 66 17.95 7.65 8.88
CA SER A 66 18.20 7.15 10.23
C SER A 66 17.22 7.76 11.26
N LEU A 67 16.76 6.93 12.17
CA LEU A 67 15.91 7.29 13.30
C LEU A 67 16.72 7.67 14.54
N VAL A 68 18.04 7.57 14.52
CA VAL A 68 18.91 7.86 15.68
C VAL A 68 18.64 9.24 16.28
N PRO A 69 18.48 10.34 15.49
CA PRO A 69 18.15 11.64 16.07
C PRO A 69 16.80 11.66 16.81
N VAL A 70 15.79 10.97 16.27
CA VAL A 70 14.47 10.84 16.88
C VAL A 70 14.54 10.00 18.16
N LEU A 71 15.30 8.91 18.13
CA LEU A 71 15.49 7.99 19.28
C LEU A 71 16.21 8.65 20.46
N LYS A 72 17.16 9.57 20.19
CA LYS A 72 17.91 10.32 21.20
C LYS A 72 17.14 11.53 21.75
N SER A 73 16.07 11.97 21.10
CA SER A 73 15.26 13.10 21.54
C SER A 73 14.41 12.72 22.75
N GLU A 74 14.15 13.66 23.64
CA GLU A 74 13.17 13.53 24.73
C GLU A 74 11.75 13.99 24.30
N ALA A 75 11.61 14.61 23.13
CA ALA A 75 10.35 15.14 22.64
C ALA A 75 9.36 14.04 22.26
N GLN A 76 8.07 14.36 22.35
CA GLN A 76 6.94 13.56 21.92
C GLN A 76 6.23 14.22 20.72
N GLY A 77 5.29 13.51 20.11
CA GLY A 77 4.58 13.99 18.95
C GLY A 77 5.48 14.09 17.72
N LEU A 78 5.33 15.12 16.90
CA LEU A 78 6.18 15.36 15.72
C LEU A 78 7.54 15.91 16.14
N VAL A 79 8.54 15.06 16.23
CA VAL A 79 9.91 15.36 16.65
C VAL A 79 10.73 15.99 15.52
N ASP A 80 10.73 15.36 14.34
CA ASP A 80 11.39 15.89 13.13
C ASP A 80 10.34 16.37 12.13
N LYS A 81 10.15 17.69 12.03
CA LYS A 81 9.22 18.32 11.08
C LYS A 81 9.41 17.91 9.63
N LYS A 82 10.57 17.37 9.26
CA LYS A 82 10.83 16.85 7.90
C LYS A 82 10.20 15.48 7.67
N ARG A 83 9.75 14.80 8.74
CA ARG A 83 9.04 13.52 8.71
C ARG A 83 7.51 13.72 8.75
N SER A 84 7.01 14.73 8.04
CA SER A 84 5.57 15.05 7.96
C SER A 84 4.82 14.35 6.84
N TRP A 85 5.44 13.36 6.17
CA TRP A 85 4.85 12.59 5.09
C TRP A 85 5.60 11.28 4.87
N VAL A 86 4.91 10.32 4.23
CA VAL A 86 5.50 9.07 3.76
C VAL A 86 4.98 8.73 2.36
N ILE A 87 5.80 8.05 1.56
CA ILE A 87 5.40 7.46 0.29
C ILE A 87 5.36 5.95 0.45
N THR A 88 4.27 5.35 -0.01
CA THR A 88 4.10 3.91 -0.14
C THR A 88 3.85 3.54 -1.60
N GLY A 89 4.08 2.29 -1.95
CA GLY A 89 3.90 1.85 -3.33
C GLY A 89 3.67 0.36 -3.43
N ARG A 90 3.01 -0.02 -4.52
CA ARG A 90 2.77 -1.41 -4.89
C ARG A 90 3.01 -1.59 -6.36
N GLU A 91 3.56 -2.72 -6.76
CA GLU A 91 3.62 -3.21 -8.13
C GLU A 91 2.91 -4.56 -8.24
N ARG A 92 3.52 -5.60 -7.73
CA ARG A 92 3.02 -6.98 -7.79
C ARG A 92 3.12 -7.60 -6.41
N HIS A 93 2.02 -8.18 -5.95
CA HIS A 93 2.05 -8.99 -4.74
C HIS A 93 2.19 -10.47 -5.12
N VAL A 94 1.24 -10.99 -5.89
CA VAL A 94 1.30 -12.36 -6.39
C VAL A 94 1.41 -12.37 -7.92
N ALA A 95 2.31 -13.20 -8.47
CA ALA A 95 2.64 -13.15 -9.89
C ALA A 95 1.49 -13.60 -10.81
N LYS A 96 0.73 -14.65 -10.43
CA LYS A 96 -0.24 -15.31 -11.32
C LYS A 96 -1.69 -14.92 -11.11
N VAL A 97 -1.96 -13.80 -10.42
CA VAL A 97 -3.32 -13.39 -10.11
C VAL A 97 -3.94 -12.48 -11.19
N ARG A 98 -3.17 -12.13 -12.21
CA ARG A 98 -3.64 -11.41 -13.41
C ARG A 98 -3.05 -12.06 -14.65
N ASP A 99 -3.81 -12.03 -15.73
CA ASP A 99 -3.35 -12.50 -17.03
C ASP A 99 -2.06 -11.78 -17.43
N GLY A 100 -1.14 -12.48 -18.09
CA GLY A 100 0.18 -11.96 -18.42
C GLY A 100 1.07 -11.66 -17.20
N GLN A 101 0.70 -12.08 -16.01
CA GLN A 101 1.41 -11.76 -14.75
C GLN A 101 1.58 -10.25 -14.51
N LEU A 102 0.64 -9.46 -15.00
CA LEU A 102 0.71 -8.01 -14.94
C LEU A 102 0.61 -7.49 -13.49
N PRO A 103 1.37 -6.44 -13.14
CA PRO A 103 1.27 -5.77 -11.83
C PRO A 103 0.00 -4.92 -11.73
N TYR A 104 -0.32 -4.48 -10.52
CA TYR A 104 -1.24 -3.38 -10.26
C TYR A 104 -0.46 -2.22 -9.63
N PRO A 105 0.10 -1.33 -10.44
CA PRO A 105 0.98 -0.28 -9.97
C PRO A 105 0.22 0.85 -9.29
N GLN A 106 0.59 1.11 -8.04
CA GLN A 106 0.07 2.21 -7.23
C GLN A 106 1.22 2.95 -6.54
N ARG A 107 1.04 4.27 -6.33
CA ARG A 107 1.88 5.08 -5.43
C ARG A 107 0.98 5.96 -4.61
N ALA A 108 1.30 6.11 -3.34
CA ALA A 108 0.57 6.96 -2.42
C ALA A 108 1.48 7.95 -1.70
N LEU A 109 0.97 9.13 -1.45
CA LEU A 109 1.51 10.12 -0.54
C LEU A 109 0.57 10.25 0.66
N ARG A 110 1.06 9.94 1.84
CA ARG A 110 0.34 10.08 3.11
C ARG A 110 0.93 11.26 3.90
N THR A 111 0.09 12.20 4.26
CA THR A 111 0.39 13.33 5.15
C THR A 111 -0.48 13.23 6.40
N ALA A 112 -0.31 14.10 7.38
CA ALA A 112 -1.18 14.09 8.56
C ALA A 112 -2.68 14.26 8.20
N GLU A 113 -2.98 15.01 7.14
CA GLU A 113 -4.34 15.43 6.77
C GLU A 113 -4.95 14.59 5.65
N TYR A 114 -4.11 14.03 4.76
CA TYR A 114 -4.58 13.42 3.52
C TYR A 114 -3.86 12.13 3.20
N LEU A 115 -4.60 11.19 2.57
CA LEU A 115 -4.04 10.12 1.76
C LEU A 115 -4.38 10.38 0.31
N TYR A 116 -3.36 10.47 -0.56
CA TYR A 116 -3.51 10.61 -2.01
C TYR A 116 -2.88 9.42 -2.71
N ILE A 117 -3.63 8.73 -3.59
CA ILE A 117 -3.18 7.53 -4.32
C ILE A 117 -3.29 7.77 -5.83
N ILE A 118 -2.27 7.33 -6.57
CA ILE A 118 -2.32 7.19 -8.04
C ILE A 118 -2.35 5.71 -8.39
N ASN A 119 -3.39 5.31 -9.15
CA ASN A 119 -3.51 4.02 -9.80
C ASN A 119 -3.05 4.17 -11.25
N PHE A 120 -1.88 3.64 -11.60
CA PHE A 120 -1.30 3.85 -12.94
C PHE A 120 -2.02 3.07 -14.03
N THR A 121 -2.69 1.99 -13.68
CA THR A 121 -3.43 1.12 -14.62
C THR A 121 -4.83 0.83 -14.07
N PRO A 122 -5.73 1.83 -14.06
CA PRO A 122 -7.07 1.72 -13.48
C PRO A 122 -7.95 0.65 -14.15
N ASP A 123 -7.61 0.26 -15.38
CA ASP A 123 -8.31 -0.81 -16.11
C ASP A 123 -8.06 -2.21 -15.58
N ARG A 124 -7.01 -2.41 -14.79
CA ARG A 124 -6.70 -3.70 -14.18
C ARG A 124 -7.48 -3.89 -12.87
N TRP A 125 -7.71 -5.14 -12.52
CA TRP A 125 -8.34 -5.48 -11.25
C TRP A 125 -7.36 -5.32 -10.08
N PRO A 126 -7.70 -4.52 -9.05
CA PRO A 126 -6.76 -4.19 -7.97
C PRO A 126 -6.35 -5.41 -7.14
N MET A 127 -7.26 -6.34 -6.90
CA MET A 127 -7.00 -7.52 -6.07
C MET A 127 -6.80 -8.82 -6.87
N GLY A 128 -6.45 -8.71 -8.15
CA GLY A 128 -6.37 -9.85 -9.07
C GLY A 128 -7.63 -10.03 -9.89
N ASN A 129 -7.54 -10.84 -10.96
CA ASN A 129 -8.69 -11.06 -11.83
C ASN A 129 -9.81 -11.84 -11.13
N PRO A 130 -11.08 -11.59 -11.51
CA PRO A 130 -12.26 -12.27 -10.97
C PRO A 130 -12.42 -13.68 -11.58
N TYR A 131 -11.35 -14.49 -11.51
CA TYR A 131 -11.44 -15.86 -12.02
C TYR A 131 -12.58 -16.62 -11.34
N ASN A 132 -13.31 -17.42 -12.14
CA ASN A 132 -14.42 -18.24 -11.69
C ASN A 132 -15.61 -17.44 -11.08
N ILE A 133 -15.66 -16.13 -11.31
CA ILE A 133 -16.82 -15.30 -10.90
C ILE A 133 -17.53 -14.78 -12.14
N THR A 134 -18.83 -15.02 -12.19
CA THR A 134 -19.78 -14.42 -13.15
C THR A 134 -20.89 -13.71 -12.38
N LYS A 135 -21.86 -13.13 -13.11
CA LYS A 135 -23.06 -12.58 -12.49
C LYS A 135 -23.79 -13.64 -11.65
N ASP A 136 -23.91 -14.86 -12.19
CA ASP A 136 -24.78 -15.89 -11.64
C ASP A 136 -24.02 -17.00 -10.89
N SER A 137 -22.70 -17.04 -10.95
CA SER A 137 -21.89 -18.06 -10.31
C SER A 137 -20.67 -17.51 -9.60
N ALA A 138 -20.26 -18.19 -8.55
CA ALA A 138 -19.00 -17.98 -7.82
C ALA A 138 -18.49 -19.31 -7.26
N PRO A 139 -17.20 -19.43 -6.93
CA PRO A 139 -16.70 -20.57 -6.20
C PRO A 139 -17.44 -20.76 -4.87
N GLU A 140 -17.55 -22.02 -4.42
CA GLU A 140 -18.15 -22.35 -3.13
C GLU A 140 -17.47 -21.65 -1.96
N TYR A 141 -18.22 -21.35 -0.91
CA TYR A 141 -17.76 -20.65 0.30
C TYR A 141 -16.46 -21.25 0.85
N ARG A 142 -16.41 -22.58 1.00
CA ARG A 142 -15.23 -23.29 1.53
C ARG A 142 -13.98 -23.15 0.65
N LEU A 143 -14.15 -23.05 -0.67
CA LEU A 143 -13.03 -22.80 -1.59
C LEU A 143 -12.51 -21.37 -1.44
N LEU A 144 -13.41 -20.40 -1.31
CA LEU A 144 -13.06 -18.98 -1.08
C LEU A 144 -12.38 -18.76 0.26
N GLU A 145 -12.80 -19.49 1.29
CA GLU A 145 -12.27 -19.42 2.64
C GLU A 145 -10.86 -20.02 2.75
N ASN A 146 -10.54 -21.04 1.94
CA ASN A 146 -9.32 -21.85 2.11
C ASN A 146 -8.35 -21.77 0.92
N ASN A 147 -8.73 -21.16 -0.21
CA ASN A 147 -7.86 -21.06 -1.39
C ASN A 147 -7.75 -19.62 -1.86
N THR A 148 -6.62 -18.99 -1.55
CA THR A 148 -6.32 -17.61 -1.96
C THR A 148 -6.41 -17.41 -3.47
N PHE A 149 -6.01 -18.40 -4.28
CA PHE A 149 -5.84 -18.25 -5.72
C PHE A 149 -7.06 -18.61 -6.55
N ILE A 150 -8.16 -19.02 -5.94
CA ILE A 150 -9.38 -19.38 -6.67
C ILE A 150 -9.99 -18.19 -7.41
N THR A 151 -9.90 -17.00 -6.84
CA THR A 151 -10.30 -15.70 -7.42
C THR A 151 -9.66 -14.58 -6.62
N TYR A 152 -9.49 -13.38 -7.22
CA TYR A 152 -8.93 -12.21 -6.54
C TYR A 152 -7.73 -12.54 -5.63
N GLY A 153 -6.71 -13.17 -6.22
CA GLY A 153 -5.64 -13.80 -5.46
C GLY A 153 -4.67 -12.86 -4.73
N ASP A 154 -4.82 -11.54 -4.84
CA ASP A 154 -4.11 -10.57 -4.01
C ASP A 154 -4.83 -10.32 -2.66
N LEU A 155 -6.08 -10.78 -2.49
CA LEU A 155 -6.74 -10.88 -1.21
C LEU A 155 -6.62 -12.31 -0.68
N ASP A 156 -5.97 -12.49 0.46
CA ASP A 156 -5.80 -13.81 1.05
C ASP A 156 -7.14 -14.49 1.35
N ALA A 157 -7.17 -15.82 1.26
CA ALA A 157 -8.33 -16.62 1.63
C ALA A 157 -8.74 -16.34 3.07
N SER A 158 -10.03 -16.18 3.30
CA SER A 158 -10.59 -15.90 4.63
C SER A 158 -12.11 -16.07 4.63
N PRO A 159 -12.72 -16.28 5.81
CA PRO A 159 -14.18 -16.22 5.94
C PRO A 159 -14.77 -14.89 5.42
N THR A 160 -14.06 -13.77 5.64
CA THR A 160 -14.47 -12.45 5.16
C THR A 160 -14.52 -12.39 3.63
N LYS A 161 -13.48 -12.88 2.95
CA LYS A 161 -13.46 -12.97 1.47
C LYS A 161 -14.63 -13.80 0.95
N ALA A 162 -14.85 -14.97 1.55
CA ALA A 162 -15.92 -15.88 1.16
C ALA A 162 -17.29 -15.21 1.34
N TRP A 163 -17.54 -14.58 2.48
CA TRP A 163 -18.78 -13.91 2.81
C TRP A 163 -19.08 -12.75 1.83
N ILE A 164 -18.09 -11.94 1.51
CA ILE A 164 -18.22 -10.79 0.59
C ILE A 164 -18.54 -11.27 -0.83
N VAL A 165 -17.83 -12.30 -1.32
CA VAL A 165 -18.06 -12.84 -2.67
C VAL A 165 -19.43 -13.48 -2.79
N GLU A 166 -19.90 -14.21 -1.78
CA GLU A 166 -21.23 -14.81 -1.75
C GLU A 166 -22.34 -13.75 -1.85
N ARG A 167 -22.13 -12.59 -1.22
CA ARG A 167 -23.10 -11.49 -1.17
C ARG A 167 -22.91 -10.40 -2.22
N ARG A 168 -22.13 -10.67 -3.26
CA ARG A 168 -21.81 -9.70 -4.33
C ARG A 168 -23.02 -9.11 -5.06
N ASN A 169 -24.13 -9.85 -5.10
CA ASN A 169 -25.39 -9.45 -5.76
C ASN A 169 -26.47 -8.98 -4.78
N ASP A 170 -26.21 -9.01 -3.48
CA ASP A 170 -27.15 -8.56 -2.46
C ASP A 170 -27.05 -7.03 -2.33
N GLU A 171 -28.13 -6.31 -2.61
CA GLU A 171 -28.18 -4.84 -2.59
C GLU A 171 -27.66 -4.24 -1.27
N LYS A 172 -27.97 -4.88 -0.14
CA LYS A 172 -27.56 -4.44 1.19
C LYS A 172 -26.04 -4.55 1.39
N TRP A 173 -25.41 -5.59 0.81
CA TRP A 173 -24.03 -5.95 1.11
C TRP A 173 -23.07 -5.75 -0.07
N LYS A 174 -23.59 -5.46 -1.26
CA LYS A 174 -22.83 -5.25 -2.49
C LYS A 174 -21.72 -4.20 -2.33
N TRP A 175 -21.94 -3.20 -1.50
CA TRP A 175 -20.95 -2.15 -1.22
C TRP A 175 -19.61 -2.74 -0.76
N TYR A 176 -19.62 -3.75 0.13
CA TYR A 176 -18.39 -4.38 0.60
C TYR A 176 -17.65 -5.11 -0.53
N TYR A 177 -18.40 -5.72 -1.45
CA TYR A 177 -17.81 -6.36 -2.62
C TYR A 177 -17.16 -5.32 -3.56
N ASP A 178 -17.86 -4.25 -3.84
CA ASP A 178 -17.33 -3.17 -4.67
C ASP A 178 -16.10 -2.51 -4.01
N TYR A 179 -16.15 -2.21 -2.72
CA TYR A 179 -15.01 -1.69 -1.96
C TYR A 179 -13.81 -2.64 -1.99
N ALA A 180 -14.03 -3.94 -1.87
CA ALA A 180 -12.96 -4.93 -1.88
C ALA A 180 -12.32 -5.09 -3.28
N PHE A 181 -13.14 -5.20 -4.33
CA PHE A 181 -12.72 -5.78 -5.61
C PHE A 181 -12.95 -4.89 -6.83
N ALA A 182 -13.81 -3.88 -6.80
CA ALA A 182 -14.06 -3.03 -7.96
C ALA A 182 -12.79 -2.35 -8.47
N LYS A 183 -12.74 -2.09 -9.77
CA LYS A 183 -11.68 -1.30 -10.38
C LYS A 183 -11.62 0.08 -9.75
N ARG A 184 -10.40 0.55 -9.47
CA ARG A 184 -10.17 1.85 -8.84
C ARG A 184 -10.10 2.96 -9.89
N PRO A 185 -10.54 4.18 -9.57
CA PRO A 185 -10.29 5.33 -10.43
C PRO A 185 -8.77 5.61 -10.49
N ARG A 186 -8.36 6.42 -11.44
CA ARG A 186 -6.95 6.80 -11.58
C ARG A 186 -6.38 7.49 -10.35
N GLU A 187 -7.19 8.30 -9.67
CA GLU A 187 -6.80 9.05 -8.49
C GLU A 187 -7.77 8.80 -7.35
N GLU A 188 -7.22 8.65 -6.16
CA GLU A 188 -8.00 8.58 -4.92
C GLU A 188 -7.47 9.64 -3.96
N LEU A 189 -8.38 10.31 -3.24
CA LEU A 189 -8.06 11.30 -2.21
C LEU A 189 -8.99 11.09 -1.01
N TYR A 190 -8.41 11.01 0.16
CA TYR A 190 -9.12 10.84 1.43
C TYR A 190 -8.73 11.93 2.41
N VAL A 191 -9.73 12.55 3.05
CA VAL A 191 -9.58 13.57 4.09
C VAL A 191 -9.66 12.88 5.44
N LEU A 192 -8.54 12.70 6.09
CA LEU A 192 -8.42 11.76 7.23
C LEU A 192 -9.13 12.21 8.50
N ALA A 193 -9.36 13.52 8.67
CA ALA A 193 -10.14 14.03 9.78
C ALA A 193 -11.63 13.64 9.68
N ASP A 194 -12.15 13.52 8.45
CA ASP A 194 -13.56 13.23 8.19
C ASP A 194 -13.79 11.76 7.83
N ASP A 195 -12.74 11.08 7.34
CA ASP A 195 -12.77 9.72 6.80
C ASP A 195 -11.51 8.93 7.22
N PRO A 196 -11.35 8.61 8.50
CA PRO A 196 -10.20 7.88 9.01
C PRO A 196 -10.09 6.46 8.43
N ASP A 197 -11.21 5.86 8.00
CA ASP A 197 -11.26 4.52 7.41
C ASP A 197 -10.97 4.53 5.89
N GLN A 198 -10.86 5.71 5.26
CA GLN A 198 -10.48 5.88 3.86
C GLN A 198 -11.40 5.12 2.90
N VAL A 199 -12.70 5.31 3.08
CA VAL A 199 -13.76 4.67 2.27
C VAL A 199 -14.47 5.64 1.34
N ASN A 200 -14.31 6.95 1.56
CA ASN A 200 -14.97 8.00 0.80
C ASN A 200 -13.97 8.78 -0.08
N ASN A 201 -13.81 8.33 -1.32
CA ASN A 201 -12.89 8.97 -2.27
C ASN A 201 -13.46 10.32 -2.78
N VAL A 202 -12.84 11.43 -2.37
CA VAL A 202 -13.20 12.79 -2.76
C VAL A 202 -12.38 13.36 -3.92
N ALA A 203 -11.58 12.54 -4.62
CA ALA A 203 -10.73 13.00 -5.73
C ALA A 203 -11.50 13.65 -6.89
N GLY A 204 -12.79 13.31 -7.06
CA GLY A 204 -13.69 13.91 -8.05
C GLY A 204 -14.39 15.20 -7.59
N ASP A 205 -14.34 15.55 -6.32
CA ASP A 205 -15.00 16.73 -5.78
C ASP A 205 -14.18 18.00 -6.10
N LYS A 206 -14.84 18.98 -6.73
CA LYS A 206 -14.24 20.27 -7.09
C LYS A 206 -13.68 21.03 -5.89
N LYS A 207 -14.27 20.86 -4.70
CA LYS A 207 -13.80 21.46 -3.45
C LYS A 207 -12.35 21.09 -3.14
N PHE A 208 -11.93 19.90 -3.49
CA PHE A 208 -10.58 19.38 -3.22
C PHE A 208 -9.62 19.43 -4.41
N ALA A 209 -10.02 20.06 -5.53
CA ALA A 209 -9.21 20.09 -6.75
C ALA A 209 -7.81 20.68 -6.53
N ALA A 210 -7.69 21.79 -5.83
CA ALA A 210 -6.41 22.42 -5.53
C ALA A 210 -5.51 21.58 -4.61
N VAL A 211 -6.10 20.94 -3.60
CA VAL A 211 -5.39 20.02 -2.68
C VAL A 211 -4.89 18.82 -3.45
N LYS A 212 -5.75 18.18 -4.24
CA LYS A 212 -5.39 17.03 -5.08
C LYS A 212 -4.23 17.36 -6.01
N GLU A 213 -4.31 18.49 -6.73
CA GLU A 213 -3.24 18.93 -7.62
C GLU A 213 -1.92 19.17 -6.88
N SER A 214 -1.97 19.78 -5.70
CA SER A 214 -0.79 20.00 -4.87
C SER A 214 -0.14 18.67 -4.44
N LEU A 215 -0.94 17.71 -3.95
CA LEU A 215 -0.46 16.39 -3.54
C LEU A 215 0.09 15.59 -4.73
N ASN A 216 -0.56 15.69 -5.90
CA ASN A 216 -0.06 15.09 -7.14
C ASN A 216 1.32 15.64 -7.51
N ARG A 217 1.49 16.97 -7.55
CA ARG A 217 2.79 17.59 -7.84
C ARG A 217 3.86 17.14 -6.86
N GLN A 218 3.54 17.07 -5.57
CA GLN A 218 4.47 16.61 -4.54
C GLN A 218 4.86 15.15 -4.76
N LEU A 219 3.89 14.24 -4.94
CA LEU A 219 4.14 12.83 -5.17
C LEU A 219 4.98 12.63 -6.43
N MET A 220 4.56 13.18 -7.56
CA MET A 220 5.25 13.02 -8.84
C MET A 220 6.67 13.63 -8.81
N GLY A 221 6.86 14.76 -8.16
CA GLY A 221 8.18 15.36 -7.98
C GLY A 221 9.14 14.46 -7.18
N ARG A 222 8.64 13.82 -6.12
CA ARG A 222 9.42 12.89 -5.29
C ARG A 222 9.75 11.59 -6.03
N LEU A 223 8.77 11.02 -6.75
CA LEU A 223 8.97 9.81 -7.56
C LEU A 223 10.01 10.04 -8.67
N LYS A 224 9.96 11.20 -9.36
CA LYS A 224 10.97 11.58 -10.35
C LYS A 224 12.36 11.70 -9.72
N LYS A 225 12.46 12.37 -8.56
CA LYS A 225 13.74 12.49 -7.83
C LYS A 225 14.28 11.13 -7.38
N ALA A 226 13.42 10.22 -6.96
CA ALA A 226 13.76 8.86 -6.59
C ALA A 226 14.05 7.95 -7.80
N ARG A 227 13.85 8.46 -9.03
CA ARG A 227 13.99 7.71 -10.28
C ARG A 227 13.06 6.49 -10.33
N ASP A 228 11.83 6.64 -9.83
CA ASP A 228 10.83 5.57 -9.86
C ASP A 228 10.54 5.18 -11.32
N PRO A 229 10.73 3.89 -11.68
CA PRO A 229 10.52 3.44 -13.06
C PRO A 229 9.09 3.63 -13.58
N ARG A 230 8.10 3.79 -12.68
CA ARG A 230 6.70 4.02 -13.08
C ARG A 230 6.47 5.41 -13.65
N VAL A 231 7.32 6.37 -13.32
CA VAL A 231 7.22 7.77 -13.79
C VAL A 231 8.37 8.18 -14.71
N LEU A 232 9.29 7.26 -14.98
CA LEU A 232 10.39 7.45 -15.94
C LEU A 232 10.12 6.61 -17.20
N GLY A 233 10.52 7.13 -18.36
CA GLY A 233 10.32 6.48 -19.64
C GLY A 233 8.83 6.21 -19.92
N ASP A 234 8.50 5.02 -20.37
CA ASP A 234 7.12 4.57 -20.67
C ASP A 234 6.40 3.98 -19.45
N GLY A 235 7.06 3.92 -18.29
CA GLY A 235 6.52 3.33 -17.07
C GLY A 235 6.29 1.82 -17.11
N SER A 236 6.74 1.11 -18.14
CA SER A 236 6.43 -0.31 -18.37
C SER A 236 7.46 -1.29 -17.79
N THR A 237 8.49 -0.80 -17.10
CA THR A 237 9.61 -1.63 -16.60
C THR A 237 9.13 -2.87 -15.82
N PHE A 238 8.12 -2.71 -14.95
CA PHE A 238 7.60 -3.81 -14.13
C PHE A 238 6.56 -4.68 -14.83
N ASP A 239 6.14 -4.31 -16.04
CA ASP A 239 5.19 -5.08 -16.84
C ASP A 239 5.88 -6.15 -17.68
N LYS A 240 7.21 -6.10 -17.75
CA LYS A 240 8.05 -6.98 -18.57
C LYS A 240 8.87 -7.94 -17.71
N PRO A 241 9.09 -9.20 -18.15
CA PRO A 241 10.01 -10.11 -17.46
C PRO A 241 11.47 -9.57 -17.50
N PRO A 242 12.38 -10.08 -16.63
CA PRO A 242 12.20 -11.25 -15.77
C PRO A 242 11.43 -10.93 -14.48
N TYR A 243 10.55 -11.85 -14.08
CA TYR A 243 9.86 -11.78 -12.79
C TYR A 243 10.54 -12.69 -11.77
N VAL A 244 10.73 -12.24 -10.54
CA VAL A 244 11.51 -12.97 -9.50
C VAL A 244 11.01 -14.40 -9.27
N ILE A 245 9.71 -14.63 -9.32
CA ILE A 245 9.11 -15.96 -9.11
C ILE A 245 9.46 -17.00 -10.20
N ASN A 246 9.86 -16.56 -11.39
CA ASN A 246 10.24 -17.49 -12.46
C ASN A 246 11.62 -18.15 -12.24
N GLN A 247 12.39 -17.71 -11.25
CA GLN A 247 13.71 -18.29 -10.95
C GLN A 247 13.63 -19.61 -10.17
N ALA A 248 12.53 -19.90 -9.50
CA ALA A 248 12.35 -21.14 -8.74
C ALA A 248 12.32 -22.42 -9.60
N LYS A 249 12.06 -22.30 -10.92
CA LYS A 249 12.11 -23.43 -11.88
C LYS A 249 13.51 -23.74 -12.44
N ARG A 250 14.53 -22.93 -12.12
CA ARG A 250 15.90 -23.12 -12.60
C ARG A 250 16.78 -23.96 -11.66
N ARG A 251 16.23 -24.44 -10.56
CA ARG A 251 16.91 -25.37 -9.64
C ARG A 251 16.30 -26.77 -9.76
N LYS A 252 16.50 -27.40 -10.91
CA LYS A 252 16.45 -28.85 -11.10
C LYS A 252 17.73 -29.28 -11.80
#